data_863e3c062314cee4f434e03d3fde0a41
#
_entry.id   863e3c062314cee4f434e03d3fde0a41
#
_cell.length_a   1.000
_cell.length_b   1.000
_cell.length_c   1.000
_cell.angle_alpha   90.00
_cell.angle_beta   90.00
_cell.angle_gamma   90.00
#
_symmetry.space_group_name_H-M   'P 1'
#
loop_
_entity.id
_entity.type
_entity.pdbx_description
1 polymer ?
#
loop_
_entity_poly.entity_id
_entity_poly.type
_entity_poly.pdbx_seq_one_letter_code
_entity_poly.pdbx_strand_id
1 'polypeptide(L)'
;TVAEAWSERKKMTPPKEYDVLYVGLTRERRFLFESIERRVGEQFASGFVEEVEWLLNNGYDERFPSMQGFGYKDILEYLRGRCSREEAAERDIRQTKAFSRRQMTWFGKFSPILWYDTVDCSMTKLVDTIENDVRHYPGRWSFVNGAQEGN
;
A
#
# COMPACT_ATOMS: atom_id res chain seq x y z
N THR A 1 15.98 3.07 22.22
CA THR A 1 15.26 4.02 21.34
C THR A 1 14.81 3.35 20.06
N VAL A 2 13.86 3.97 19.31
CA VAL A 2 13.41 3.47 17.99
C VAL A 2 14.61 3.34 17.04
N ALA A 3 15.59 4.25 17.10
CA ALA A 3 16.78 4.20 16.27
C ALA A 3 17.68 2.98 16.58
N GLU A 4 17.79 2.59 17.84
CA GLU A 4 18.54 1.39 18.27
C GLU A 4 17.85 0.11 17.80
N ALA A 5 16.52 0.02 17.95
CA ALA A 5 15.73 -1.11 17.44
C ALA A 5 15.83 -1.24 15.91
N TRP A 6 15.91 -0.12 15.17
CA TRP A 6 16.12 -0.12 13.72
C TRP A 6 17.54 -0.55 13.34
N SER A 7 18.56 -0.14 14.12
CA SER A 7 19.96 -0.54 13.88
C SER A 7 20.17 -2.03 14.15
N GLU A 8 19.51 -2.57 15.16
CA GLU A 8 19.53 -4.01 15.47
C GLU A 8 18.82 -4.85 14.41
N ARG A 9 17.63 -4.40 13.92
CA ARG A 9 16.94 -5.06 12.80
C ARG A 9 17.79 -5.09 11.53
N LYS A 10 18.60 -4.07 11.26
CA LYS A 10 19.48 -4.03 10.10
C LYS A 10 20.62 -5.06 10.16
N LYS A 11 20.93 -5.55 11.39
CA LYS A 11 21.95 -6.60 11.63
C LYS A 11 21.36 -8.01 11.67
N MET A 12 20.04 -8.15 11.78
CA MET A 12 19.39 -9.45 11.73
C MET A 12 19.33 -9.93 10.29
N THR A 13 20.23 -10.82 9.93
CA THR A 13 20.01 -11.71 8.78
C THR A 13 18.69 -12.43 9.01
N PRO A 14 17.73 -12.39 8.06
CA PRO A 14 16.49 -13.12 8.24
C PRO A 14 16.83 -14.57 8.56
N PRO A 15 16.15 -15.20 9.53
CA PRO A 15 16.41 -16.58 9.86
C PRO A 15 16.31 -17.43 8.59
N LYS A 16 17.30 -18.28 8.33
CA LYS A 16 17.36 -19.20 7.18
C LYS A 16 16.21 -20.23 7.15
N GLU A 17 15.32 -20.14 8.12
CA GLU A 17 14.19 -21.06 8.31
C GLU A 17 12.99 -20.78 7.42
N TYR A 18 12.94 -19.61 6.76
CA TYR A 18 11.82 -19.24 5.90
C TYR A 18 12.27 -19.10 4.45
N ASP A 19 11.61 -19.86 3.59
CA ASP A 19 11.65 -19.65 2.15
C ASP A 19 10.51 -18.68 1.80
N VAL A 20 10.83 -17.49 1.29
CA VAL A 20 9.87 -16.40 1.09
C VAL A 20 9.69 -16.14 -0.39
N LEU A 21 8.49 -16.36 -0.90
CA LEU A 21 8.09 -15.94 -2.22
C LEU A 21 7.34 -14.61 -2.12
N TYR A 22 7.79 -13.61 -2.85
CA TYR A 22 7.10 -12.33 -2.97
C TYR A 22 6.18 -12.35 -4.20
N VAL A 23 4.93 -11.96 -3.99
CA VAL A 23 3.95 -11.73 -5.06
C VAL A 23 3.71 -10.23 -5.14
N GLY A 24 3.98 -9.64 -6.30
CA GLY A 24 3.80 -8.22 -6.56
C GLY A 24 2.65 -7.99 -7.55
N LEU A 25 1.79 -7.05 -7.23
CA LEU A 25 0.79 -6.54 -8.18
C LEU A 25 1.30 -5.25 -8.79
N THR A 26 1.27 -5.17 -10.11
CA THR A 26 1.66 -3.97 -10.84
C THR A 26 0.53 -3.51 -11.77
N ARG A 27 0.64 -2.28 -12.22
CA ARG A 27 -0.26 -1.71 -13.22
C ARG A 27 0.50 -0.70 -14.04
N GLU A 28 0.22 -0.60 -15.32
CA GLU A 28 0.78 0.42 -16.17
C GLU A 28 0.59 1.81 -15.53
N ARG A 29 1.65 2.61 -15.53
CA ARG A 29 1.73 3.89 -14.78
C ARG A 29 0.59 4.84 -15.09
N ARG A 30 0.16 4.91 -16.35
CA ARG A 30 -0.95 5.76 -16.76
C ARG A 30 -2.23 5.38 -16.05
N PHE A 31 -2.63 4.11 -16.12
CA PHE A 31 -3.84 3.60 -15.49
C PHE A 31 -3.78 3.66 -13.95
N LEU A 32 -2.59 3.49 -13.38
CA LEU A 32 -2.40 3.67 -11.94
C LEU A 32 -2.67 5.12 -11.53
N PHE A 33 -2.16 6.08 -12.29
CA PHE A 33 -2.32 7.51 -12.00
C PHE A 33 -3.76 7.97 -12.19
N GLU A 34 -4.45 7.54 -13.23
CA GLU A 34 -5.88 7.75 -13.43
C GLU A 34 -6.71 7.19 -12.26
N SER A 35 -6.35 6.01 -11.78
CA SER A 35 -7.01 5.39 -10.61
C SER A 35 -6.77 6.17 -9.32
N ILE A 36 -5.58 6.76 -9.14
CA ILE A 36 -5.26 7.61 -7.98
C ILE A 36 -6.10 8.90 -8.04
N GLU A 37 -6.15 9.56 -9.19
CA GLU A 37 -6.94 10.79 -9.38
C GLU A 37 -8.42 10.56 -9.08
N ARG A 38 -8.99 9.50 -9.67
CA ARG A 38 -10.38 9.13 -9.45
C ARG A 38 -10.65 8.84 -7.98
N ARG A 39 -9.81 8.02 -7.32
CA ARG A 39 -9.98 7.67 -5.90
C ARG A 39 -9.95 8.89 -4.99
N VAL A 40 -8.99 9.80 -5.18
CA VAL A 40 -8.90 11.02 -4.37
C VAL A 40 -10.13 11.89 -4.62
N GLY A 41 -10.57 12.07 -5.87
CA GLY A 41 -11.80 12.79 -6.19
C GLY A 41 -13.03 12.20 -5.49
N GLU A 42 -13.18 10.87 -5.53
CA GLU A 42 -14.26 10.15 -4.85
C GLU A 42 -14.19 10.33 -3.32
N GLN A 43 -13.02 10.25 -2.71
CA GLN A 43 -12.83 10.45 -1.27
C GLN A 43 -13.25 11.87 -0.84
N PHE A 44 -12.80 12.89 -1.57
CA PHE A 44 -13.19 14.27 -1.30
C PHE A 44 -14.69 14.51 -1.52
N ALA A 45 -15.33 13.81 -2.45
CA ALA A 45 -16.77 13.90 -2.68
C ALA A 45 -17.61 13.11 -1.67
N SER A 46 -17.02 12.15 -0.95
CA SER A 46 -17.73 11.19 -0.10
C SER A 46 -17.51 11.42 1.41
N GLY A 47 -17.18 12.64 1.83
CA GLY A 47 -17.15 12.99 3.25
C GLY A 47 -15.75 12.96 3.90
N PHE A 48 -14.66 12.90 3.12
CA PHE A 48 -13.31 12.89 3.68
C PHE A 48 -12.95 14.19 4.40
N VAL A 49 -13.45 15.33 3.91
CA VAL A 49 -13.26 16.62 4.57
C VAL A 49 -13.99 16.65 5.91
N GLU A 50 -15.23 16.19 5.93
CA GLU A 50 -16.08 16.11 7.11
C GLU A 50 -15.52 15.14 8.16
N GLU A 51 -14.90 14.04 7.73
CA GLU A 51 -14.19 13.11 8.61
C GLU A 51 -13.01 13.82 9.32
N VAL A 52 -12.17 14.54 8.58
CA VAL A 52 -11.02 15.25 9.15
C VAL A 52 -11.48 16.38 10.09
N GLU A 53 -12.53 17.10 9.73
CA GLU A 53 -13.12 18.14 10.58
C GLU A 53 -13.65 17.53 11.89
N TRP A 54 -14.34 16.40 11.81
CA TRP A 54 -14.83 15.68 12.99
C TRP A 54 -13.67 15.23 13.88
N LEU A 55 -12.60 14.67 13.31
CA LEU A 55 -11.41 14.25 14.05
C LEU A 55 -10.77 15.45 14.75
N LEU A 56 -10.62 16.57 14.07
CA LEU A 56 -10.05 17.79 14.63
C LEU A 56 -10.89 18.31 15.82
N ASN A 57 -12.21 18.32 15.70
CA ASN A 57 -13.14 18.73 16.74
C ASN A 57 -13.13 17.79 17.96
N ASN A 58 -12.67 16.53 17.77
CA ASN A 58 -12.50 15.55 18.84
C ASN A 58 -11.05 15.48 19.40
N GLY A 59 -10.22 16.49 19.07
CA GLY A 59 -8.88 16.64 19.63
C GLY A 59 -7.78 15.88 18.89
N TYR A 60 -8.07 15.28 17.74
CA TYR A 60 -7.08 14.62 16.88
C TYR A 60 -6.52 15.65 15.88
N ASP A 61 -5.43 16.29 16.23
CA ASP A 61 -4.77 17.31 15.41
C ASP A 61 -3.43 16.81 14.83
N GLU A 62 -2.64 17.71 14.23
CA GLU A 62 -1.36 17.41 13.61
C GLU A 62 -0.30 16.79 14.53
N ARG A 63 -0.49 16.78 15.84
CA ARG A 63 0.40 16.11 16.80
C ARG A 63 0.30 14.58 16.69
N PHE A 64 -0.80 14.07 16.13
CA PHE A 64 -0.99 12.64 15.92
C PHE A 64 -0.38 12.20 14.58
N PRO A 65 0.48 11.14 14.57
CA PRO A 65 1.13 10.68 13.34
C PRO A 65 0.15 10.31 12.21
N SER A 66 -1.05 9.81 12.54
CA SER A 66 -2.10 9.50 11.56
C SER A 66 -2.59 10.73 10.80
N MET A 67 -2.65 11.88 11.46
CA MET A 67 -3.05 13.16 10.85
C MET A 67 -1.99 13.76 9.92
N GLN A 68 -0.78 13.18 9.89
CA GLN A 68 0.27 13.53 8.94
C GLN A 68 0.22 12.69 7.65
N GLY A 69 -0.74 11.77 7.56
CA GLY A 69 -0.99 10.97 6.35
C GLY A 69 -1.38 11.82 5.15
N PHE A 70 -1.23 11.25 3.95
CA PHE A 70 -1.67 11.88 2.70
C PHE A 70 -3.17 12.17 2.76
N GLY A 71 -3.57 13.31 2.26
CA GLY A 71 -4.94 13.81 2.35
C GLY A 71 -5.25 14.46 3.70
N TYR A 72 -5.04 13.79 4.83
CA TYR A 72 -5.35 14.35 6.16
C TYR A 72 -4.66 15.69 6.41
N LYS A 73 -3.35 15.76 6.23
CA LYS A 73 -2.60 17.02 6.41
C LYS A 73 -3.01 18.11 5.41
N ASP A 74 -3.37 17.72 4.18
CA ASP A 74 -3.75 18.67 3.14
C ASP A 74 -5.15 19.23 3.43
N ILE A 75 -6.07 18.41 3.95
CA ILE A 75 -7.39 18.84 4.42
C ILE A 75 -7.26 19.73 5.67
N LEU A 76 -6.35 19.41 6.60
CA LEU A 76 -6.08 20.32 7.75
C LEU A 76 -5.63 21.71 7.29
N GLU A 77 -4.80 21.81 6.25
CA GLU A 77 -4.41 23.10 5.66
C GLU A 77 -5.60 23.83 5.03
N TYR A 78 -6.49 23.11 4.36
CA TYR A 78 -7.74 23.64 3.83
C TYR A 78 -8.66 24.15 4.94
N LEU A 79 -8.93 23.36 5.98
CA LEU A 79 -9.79 23.74 7.11
C LEU A 79 -9.24 24.97 7.88
N ARG A 80 -7.94 25.21 7.81
CA ARG A 80 -7.26 26.40 8.37
C ARG A 80 -7.26 27.59 7.43
N GLY A 81 -7.86 27.49 6.25
CA GLY A 81 -7.90 28.55 5.25
C GLY A 81 -6.57 28.85 4.56
N ARG A 82 -5.59 27.89 4.57
CA ARG A 82 -4.27 28.06 3.98
C ARG A 82 -4.19 27.62 2.52
N CYS A 83 -5.18 26.91 2.03
CA CYS A 83 -5.34 26.54 0.63
C CYS A 83 -6.82 26.30 0.31
N SER A 84 -7.17 26.20 -0.99
CA SER A 84 -8.50 25.78 -1.40
C SER A 84 -8.69 24.27 -1.26
N ARG A 85 -9.95 23.82 -1.34
CA ARG A 85 -10.29 22.38 -1.34
C ARG A 85 -9.68 21.66 -2.53
N GLU A 86 -9.69 22.30 -3.68
CA GLU A 86 -9.11 21.82 -4.93
C GLU A 86 -7.60 21.68 -4.81
N GLU A 87 -6.92 22.68 -4.23
CA GLU A 87 -5.47 22.63 -3.98
C GLU A 87 -5.09 21.51 -3.01
N ALA A 88 -5.91 21.26 -1.97
CA ALA A 88 -5.70 20.13 -1.05
C ALA A 88 -5.79 18.78 -1.78
N ALA A 89 -6.82 18.59 -2.61
CA ALA A 89 -6.98 17.39 -3.41
C ALA A 89 -5.82 17.19 -4.41
N GLU A 90 -5.39 18.23 -5.09
CA GLU A 90 -4.24 18.16 -5.99
C GLU A 90 -2.93 17.82 -5.29
N ARG A 91 -2.72 18.34 -4.06
CA ARG A 91 -1.53 17.99 -3.25
C ARG A 91 -1.55 16.52 -2.88
N ASP A 92 -2.69 15.98 -2.45
CA ASP A 92 -2.85 14.56 -2.14
C ASP A 92 -2.57 13.69 -3.36
N ILE A 93 -3.15 14.00 -4.53
CA ILE A 93 -2.89 13.31 -5.79
C ILE A 93 -1.38 13.28 -6.10
N ARG A 94 -0.70 14.43 -6.05
CA ARG A 94 0.74 14.53 -6.34
C ARG A 94 1.58 13.68 -5.39
N GLN A 95 1.27 13.72 -4.09
CA GLN A 95 1.99 12.97 -3.06
C GLN A 95 1.77 11.46 -3.21
N THR A 96 0.52 11.03 -3.47
CA THR A 96 0.17 9.63 -3.68
C THR A 96 0.83 9.07 -4.95
N LYS A 97 0.86 9.82 -6.06
CA LYS A 97 1.62 9.45 -7.27
C LYS A 97 3.13 9.35 -7.00
N ALA A 98 3.70 10.26 -6.22
CA ALA A 98 5.10 10.20 -5.85
C ALA A 98 5.39 8.99 -4.94
N PHE A 99 4.48 8.67 -4.04
CA PHE A 99 4.60 7.51 -3.17
C PHE A 99 4.54 6.19 -3.95
N SER A 100 3.62 6.05 -4.90
CA SER A 100 3.54 4.87 -5.75
C SER A 100 4.84 4.59 -6.52
N ARG A 101 5.52 5.65 -7.01
CA ARG A 101 6.85 5.50 -7.65
C ARG A 101 7.90 4.98 -6.66
N ARG A 102 7.91 5.51 -5.42
CA ARG A 102 8.83 5.03 -4.37
C ARG A 102 8.57 3.58 -3.99
N GLN A 103 7.30 3.17 -3.93
CA GLN A 103 6.93 1.78 -3.68
C GLN A 103 7.52 0.85 -4.74
N MET A 104 7.35 1.17 -6.04
CA MET A 104 7.91 0.36 -7.13
C MET A 104 9.44 0.24 -7.04
N THR A 105 10.14 1.33 -6.73
CA THR A 105 11.60 1.32 -6.53
C THR A 105 12.00 0.48 -5.32
N TRP A 106 11.20 0.51 -4.25
CA TRP A 106 11.50 -0.23 -3.03
C TRP A 106 11.21 -1.73 -3.21
N PHE A 107 10.05 -2.09 -3.74
CA PHE A 107 9.67 -3.49 -3.97
C PHE A 107 10.52 -4.15 -5.05
N GLY A 108 10.98 -3.42 -6.04
CA GLY A 108 11.91 -3.94 -7.06
C GLY A 108 13.26 -4.44 -6.52
N LYS A 109 13.55 -4.21 -5.23
CA LYS A 109 14.75 -4.75 -4.56
C LYS A 109 14.55 -6.14 -3.97
N PHE A 110 13.31 -6.63 -3.91
CA PHE A 110 13.02 -7.98 -3.43
C PHE A 110 13.27 -9.00 -4.53
N SER A 111 13.80 -10.16 -4.15
CA SER A 111 14.06 -11.26 -5.08
C SER A 111 13.99 -12.59 -4.31
N PRO A 112 13.31 -13.61 -4.82
CA PRO A 112 12.47 -13.55 -6.03
C PRO A 112 11.13 -12.86 -5.80
N ILE A 113 10.62 -12.15 -6.81
CA ILE A 113 9.28 -11.57 -6.81
C ILE A 113 8.58 -11.90 -8.13
N LEU A 114 7.36 -12.43 -8.05
CA LEU A 114 6.49 -12.67 -9.19
C LEU A 114 5.58 -11.45 -9.38
N TRP A 115 5.71 -10.76 -10.51
CA TRP A 115 4.92 -9.59 -10.82
C TRP A 115 3.73 -9.95 -11.71
N TYR A 116 2.54 -9.48 -11.34
CA TYR A 116 1.29 -9.65 -12.09
C TYR A 116 0.73 -8.29 -12.45
N ASP A 117 0.46 -8.08 -13.74
CA ASP A 117 -0.22 -6.88 -14.21
C ASP A 117 -1.73 -7.01 -13.96
N THR A 118 -2.32 -5.95 -13.42
CA THR A 118 -3.75 -5.88 -13.10
C THR A 118 -4.57 -5.17 -14.17
N VAL A 119 -3.97 -4.80 -15.31
CA VAL A 119 -4.69 -4.22 -16.43
C VAL A 119 -5.45 -5.33 -17.17
N ASP A 120 -6.73 -5.09 -17.42
CA ASP A 120 -7.63 -5.99 -18.18
C ASP A 120 -7.76 -7.41 -17.63
N CYS A 121 -7.41 -7.63 -16.36
CA CYS A 121 -7.55 -8.93 -15.71
C CYS A 121 -8.71 -8.92 -14.72
N SER A 122 -9.63 -9.88 -14.85
CA SER A 122 -10.65 -10.07 -13.82
C SER A 122 -9.98 -10.55 -12.52
N MET A 123 -10.52 -10.13 -11.38
CA MET A 123 -9.97 -10.52 -10.07
C MET A 123 -9.90 -12.05 -9.92
N THR A 124 -10.92 -12.78 -10.36
CA THR A 124 -10.93 -14.25 -10.31
C THR A 124 -9.79 -14.84 -11.11
N LYS A 125 -9.61 -14.42 -12.37
CA LYS A 125 -8.51 -14.91 -13.21
C LYS A 125 -7.14 -14.59 -12.64
N LEU A 126 -6.98 -13.41 -12.04
CA LEU A 126 -5.74 -13.01 -11.38
C LEU A 126 -5.42 -13.93 -10.20
N VAL A 127 -6.41 -14.19 -9.35
CA VAL A 127 -6.26 -15.09 -8.19
C VAL A 127 -5.91 -16.51 -8.66
N ASP A 128 -6.64 -17.06 -9.63
CA ASP A 128 -6.36 -18.41 -10.17
C ASP A 128 -4.94 -18.52 -10.73
N THR A 129 -4.48 -17.47 -11.44
CA THR A 129 -3.11 -17.44 -11.99
C THR A 129 -2.07 -17.41 -10.87
N ILE A 130 -2.24 -16.54 -9.87
CA ILE A 130 -1.32 -16.45 -8.74
C ILE A 130 -1.30 -17.77 -7.96
N GLU A 131 -2.46 -18.35 -7.69
CA GLU A 131 -2.56 -19.64 -6.98
C GLU A 131 -1.85 -20.75 -7.71
N ASN A 132 -2.04 -20.85 -9.04
CA ASN A 132 -1.35 -21.82 -9.87
C ASN A 132 0.17 -21.65 -9.81
N ASP A 133 0.66 -20.42 -9.98
CA ASP A 133 2.09 -20.14 -9.99
C ASP A 133 2.74 -20.37 -8.62
N VAL A 134 2.05 -20.04 -7.53
CA VAL A 134 2.49 -20.33 -6.16
C VAL A 134 2.56 -21.84 -5.92
N ARG A 135 1.57 -22.62 -6.36
CA ARG A 135 1.55 -24.09 -6.21
C ARG A 135 2.69 -24.78 -6.99
N HIS A 136 3.08 -24.22 -8.12
CA HIS A 136 4.11 -24.81 -9.00
C HIS A 136 5.47 -24.11 -8.87
N TYR A 137 5.63 -23.21 -7.91
CA TYR A 137 6.90 -22.53 -7.70
C TYR A 137 7.99 -23.54 -7.32
N PRO A 138 9.15 -23.59 -8.03
CA PRO A 138 10.18 -24.61 -7.82
C PRO A 138 11.00 -24.44 -6.53
N GLY A 139 10.67 -23.46 -5.69
CA GLY A 139 11.23 -23.30 -4.35
C GLY A 139 10.81 -24.44 -3.41
N ARG A 140 11.46 -24.55 -2.26
CA ARG A 140 11.18 -25.60 -1.24
C ARG A 140 9.84 -25.36 -0.50
N TRP A 141 8.74 -25.28 -1.23
CA TRP A 141 7.41 -25.30 -0.61
C TRP A 141 6.95 -26.75 -0.49
N SER A 142 7.27 -27.40 0.63
CA SER A 142 6.47 -28.54 1.04
C SER A 142 5.19 -27.97 1.67
N PHE A 143 4.11 -27.86 0.91
CA PHE A 143 2.79 -27.83 1.53
C PHE A 143 2.68 -29.12 2.35
N VAL A 144 2.71 -28.99 3.66
CA VAL A 144 2.25 -30.06 4.52
C VAL A 144 0.76 -30.19 4.25
N ASN A 145 0.41 -31.03 3.28
CA ASN A 145 -0.95 -31.48 3.13
C ASN A 145 -1.31 -32.21 4.42
N GLY A 146 -2.01 -31.51 5.31
CA GLY A 146 -2.69 -32.10 6.44
C GLY A 146 -3.89 -32.90 5.97
N ALA A 147 -3.66 -33.91 5.14
CA ALA A 147 -4.58 -35.00 4.98
C ALA A 147 -4.16 -36.06 6.00
N GLN A 148 -4.79 -36.04 7.15
CA GLN A 148 -4.86 -37.20 8.01
C GLN A 148 -5.51 -38.31 7.20
N GLU A 149 -4.71 -39.25 6.72
CA GLU A 149 -5.24 -40.58 6.46
C GLU A 149 -5.41 -41.26 7.82
N GLY A 150 -6.67 -41.34 8.26
CA GLY A 150 -7.06 -42.18 9.36
C GLY A 150 -6.85 -43.65 9.00
N ASN A 151 -6.28 -44.35 9.92
CA ASN A 151 -6.44 -45.81 10.08
C ASN A 151 -6.73 -46.06 11.55
#